data_901c4159f1e28dd80c931c6657684c14
#
_entry.id   901c4159f1e28dd80c931c6657684c14
#
_cell.length_a   1.000
_cell.length_b   1.000
_cell.length_c   1.000
_cell.angle_alpha   90.00
_cell.angle_beta   90.00
_cell.angle_gamma   90.00
#
_symmetry.space_group_name_H-M   'P 1'
#
loop_
_entity.id
_entity.type
_entity.pdbx_description
1 polymer ?
#
loop_
_entity_poly.entity_id
_entity_poly.type
_entity_poly.pdbx_seq_one_letter_code
_entity_poly.pdbx_strand_id
1 'polypeptide(L)'
;MFFALLALLLPVSAAAQPVHQFRSGEPVAIRSDTAYLLFRTDPRVMKDWFEFRFVREAGPPEGPAAPPRLAASHVEAGRNVVKTDADRVFAKTADSRVVLLAVPPGSYFLAAAGYEQLKAVGTCLCMGTVRFDARPGVVTDLGYLLASLEDWKTAIPELARVTNPPTKYRTAPMMVAVAVRPVAAGTPPPPGLAGAKIVPADYRAVGKFPNHFRTMISRLHPVPGVLDYERDRVIDVKAP
;
A
#
# COMPACT_ATOMS: atom_id res chain seq x y z
N MET A 1 -47.93 -4.76 37.80
CA MET A 1 -46.47 -4.66 37.91
C MET A 1 -45.85 -5.16 36.60
N PHE A 2 -45.43 -4.25 35.72
CA PHE A 2 -44.74 -4.58 34.47
C PHE A 2 -43.26 -4.43 34.70
N PHE A 3 -42.50 -5.54 34.64
CA PHE A 3 -41.05 -5.51 34.64
C PHE A 3 -40.57 -5.27 33.19
N ALA A 4 -40.03 -4.08 32.92
CA ALA A 4 -39.36 -3.79 31.69
C ALA A 4 -37.93 -4.43 31.71
N LEU A 5 -37.73 -5.43 30.86
CA LEU A 5 -36.44 -6.08 30.66
C LEU A 5 -35.58 -5.16 29.80
N LEU A 6 -34.64 -4.42 30.41
CA LEU A 6 -33.68 -3.58 29.75
C LEU A 6 -32.54 -4.48 29.21
N ALA A 7 -32.62 -4.85 27.94
CA ALA A 7 -31.52 -5.58 27.26
C ALA A 7 -30.32 -4.65 27.09
N LEU A 8 -29.28 -4.82 27.89
CA LEU A 8 -27.99 -4.18 27.72
C LEU A 8 -27.32 -4.75 26.44
N LEU A 9 -27.36 -3.99 25.36
CA LEU A 9 -26.53 -4.21 24.17
C LEU A 9 -25.08 -3.87 24.55
N LEU A 10 -24.33 -4.86 24.98
CA LEU A 10 -22.87 -4.73 25.12
C LEU A 10 -22.27 -4.53 23.73
N PRO A 11 -21.42 -3.51 23.52
CA PRO A 11 -20.71 -3.36 22.27
C PRO A 11 -19.79 -4.58 22.09
N VAL A 12 -20.05 -5.39 21.07
CA VAL A 12 -19.15 -6.46 20.65
C VAL A 12 -17.88 -5.77 20.19
N SER A 13 -16.83 -5.87 20.99
CA SER A 13 -15.48 -5.43 20.61
C SER A 13 -15.10 -6.22 19.35
N ALA A 14 -15.14 -5.57 18.20
CA ALA A 14 -14.67 -6.17 16.95
C ALA A 14 -13.19 -6.50 17.11
N ALA A 15 -12.90 -7.77 17.36
CA ALA A 15 -11.52 -8.26 17.36
C ALA A 15 -10.88 -7.85 16.03
N ALA A 16 -9.69 -7.24 16.10
CA ALA A 16 -8.98 -6.82 14.89
C ALA A 16 -8.77 -8.05 14.01
N GLN A 17 -9.35 -8.02 12.81
CA GLN A 17 -9.21 -9.13 11.87
C GLN A 17 -7.74 -9.32 11.52
N PRO A 18 -7.22 -10.56 11.57
CA PRO A 18 -5.83 -10.81 11.23
C PRO A 18 -5.60 -10.53 9.74
N VAL A 19 -4.46 -9.94 9.43
CA VAL A 19 -3.99 -9.81 8.05
C VAL A 19 -3.62 -11.19 7.52
N HIS A 20 -4.13 -11.55 6.33
CA HIS A 20 -3.79 -12.80 5.67
C HIS A 20 -3.33 -12.54 4.24
N GLN A 21 -2.18 -13.08 3.85
CA GLN A 21 -1.68 -13.06 2.48
C GLN A 21 -1.87 -14.43 1.86
N PHE A 22 -2.64 -14.47 0.78
CA PHE A 22 -2.98 -15.70 0.06
C PHE A 22 -1.79 -16.26 -0.73
N ARG A 23 -1.73 -17.58 -0.83
CA ARG A 23 -0.75 -18.31 -1.64
C ARG A 23 -1.37 -18.81 -2.94
N SER A 24 -0.52 -19.22 -3.87
CA SER A 24 -0.95 -19.84 -5.13
C SER A 24 -1.72 -21.13 -4.86
N GLY A 25 -2.89 -21.26 -5.49
CA GLY A 25 -3.79 -22.40 -5.30
C GLY A 25 -4.67 -22.34 -4.05
N GLU A 26 -4.50 -21.32 -3.20
CA GLU A 26 -5.37 -21.15 -2.05
C GLU A 26 -6.75 -20.61 -2.48
N PRO A 27 -7.85 -21.24 -2.05
CA PRO A 27 -9.19 -20.79 -2.40
C PRO A 27 -9.50 -19.45 -1.71
N VAL A 28 -10.10 -18.54 -2.46
CA VAL A 28 -10.50 -17.22 -1.94
C VAL A 28 -12.00 -17.15 -1.78
N ALA A 29 -12.45 -17.08 -0.54
CA ALA A 29 -13.84 -16.76 -0.21
C ALA A 29 -13.94 -15.28 0.20
N ILE A 30 -14.59 -14.46 -0.64
CA ILE A 30 -14.79 -13.04 -0.33
C ILE A 30 -15.82 -12.91 0.79
N ARG A 31 -15.39 -12.40 1.94
CA ARG A 31 -16.21 -12.16 3.11
C ARG A 31 -16.72 -10.72 3.13
N SER A 32 -17.96 -10.51 3.52
CA SER A 32 -18.61 -9.21 3.55
C SER A 32 -18.04 -8.23 4.61
N ASP A 33 -17.30 -8.74 5.60
CA ASP A 33 -16.68 -7.98 6.69
C ASP A 33 -15.18 -7.67 6.49
N THR A 34 -14.57 -8.24 5.46
CA THR A 34 -13.13 -8.20 5.18
C THR A 34 -12.88 -7.40 3.90
N ALA A 35 -11.86 -6.57 3.89
CA ALA A 35 -11.37 -5.92 2.68
C ALA A 35 -10.21 -6.70 2.07
N TYR A 36 -10.00 -6.51 0.77
CA TYR A 36 -8.94 -7.21 0.06
C TYR A 36 -8.10 -6.21 -0.74
N LEU A 37 -6.78 -6.36 -0.66
CA LEU A 37 -5.84 -5.60 -1.48
C LEU A 37 -5.23 -6.53 -2.53
N LEU A 38 -5.32 -6.12 -3.77
CA LEU A 38 -4.73 -6.81 -4.91
C LEU A 38 -3.68 -5.91 -5.54
N PHE A 39 -2.48 -6.43 -5.78
CA PHE A 39 -1.49 -5.71 -6.57
C PHE A 39 -0.59 -6.67 -7.34
N ARG A 40 0.14 -6.11 -8.27
CA ARG A 40 1.11 -6.81 -9.10
C ARG A 40 2.49 -6.25 -8.87
N THR A 41 3.50 -7.09 -8.97
CA THR A 41 4.90 -6.68 -9.03
C THR A 41 5.52 -7.14 -10.34
N ASP A 42 6.47 -6.36 -10.86
CA ASP A 42 7.17 -6.73 -12.09
C ASP A 42 8.36 -7.63 -11.78
N PRO A 43 8.39 -8.88 -12.28
CA PRO A 43 9.45 -9.83 -11.97
C PRO A 43 10.82 -9.43 -12.53
N ARG A 44 10.87 -8.46 -13.46
CA ARG A 44 12.13 -7.95 -14.02
C ARG A 44 12.89 -7.05 -13.05
N VAL A 45 12.20 -6.46 -12.08
CA VAL A 45 12.77 -5.49 -11.16
C VAL A 45 13.50 -6.14 -10.04
N MET A 46 12.92 -7.18 -9.46
CA MET A 46 13.61 -7.98 -8.44
C MET A 46 12.99 -9.37 -8.33
N LYS A 47 13.87 -10.31 -8.30
CA LYS A 47 13.46 -11.69 -8.37
C LYS A 47 12.63 -12.16 -7.19
N ASP A 48 12.76 -11.64 -5.95
CA ASP A 48 12.03 -12.27 -4.85
C ASP A 48 12.03 -11.55 -3.49
N TRP A 49 12.31 -10.24 -3.38
CA TRP A 49 12.79 -9.76 -2.09
C TRP A 49 12.22 -8.45 -1.56
N PHE A 50 11.22 -7.84 -2.24
CA PHE A 50 10.60 -6.61 -1.74
C PHE A 50 9.38 -6.87 -0.91
N GLU A 51 9.37 -6.31 0.29
CA GLU A 51 8.17 -6.12 1.08
C GLU A 51 7.63 -4.70 0.89
N PHE A 52 6.33 -4.58 0.80
CA PHE A 52 5.62 -3.30 0.90
C PHE A 52 4.95 -3.21 2.26
N ARG A 53 4.91 -2.00 2.81
CA ARG A 53 4.26 -1.72 4.08
C ARG A 53 3.16 -0.71 3.86
N PHE A 54 1.94 -1.15 4.15
CA PHE A 54 0.77 -0.29 4.19
C PHE A 54 0.45 0.04 5.64
N VAL A 55 0.03 1.28 5.89
CA VAL A 55 -0.43 1.67 7.21
C VAL A 55 -1.90 2.05 7.13
N ARG A 56 -2.72 1.49 8.02
CA ARG A 56 -4.11 1.90 8.17
C ARG A 56 -4.17 3.19 8.96
N GLU A 57 -4.88 4.18 8.42
CA GLU A 57 -5.07 5.46 9.08
C GLU A 57 -5.97 5.32 10.32
N ALA A 58 -5.77 6.20 11.30
CA ALA A 58 -6.55 6.20 12.54
C ALA A 58 -7.91 6.90 12.40
N GLY A 59 -8.23 7.42 11.23
CA GLY A 59 -9.49 8.13 10.96
C GLY A 59 -9.55 8.67 9.53
N PRO A 60 -10.65 9.35 9.17
CA PRO A 60 -10.79 9.92 7.84
C PRO A 60 -9.72 11.00 7.60
N PRO A 61 -9.27 11.18 6.33
CA PRO A 61 -8.33 12.22 5.97
C PRO A 61 -8.91 13.62 6.21
N GLU A 62 -8.07 14.56 6.63
CA GLU A 62 -8.50 15.94 6.94
C GLU A 62 -8.56 16.84 5.71
N GLY A 63 -8.08 16.39 4.56
CA GLY A 63 -8.10 17.17 3.31
C GLY A 63 -7.19 16.58 2.22
N PRO A 64 -7.15 17.24 1.03
CA PRO A 64 -6.25 16.84 -0.05
C PRO A 64 -4.79 16.96 0.41
N ALA A 65 -3.98 15.98 0.06
CA ALA A 65 -2.55 15.90 0.42
C ALA A 65 -2.24 16.13 1.91
N ALA A 66 -3.24 16.07 2.80
CA ALA A 66 -3.01 16.17 4.23
C ALA A 66 -2.13 15.01 4.72
N PRO A 67 -1.30 15.22 5.76
CA PRO A 67 -0.58 14.12 6.37
C PRO A 67 -1.55 13.07 6.91
N PRO A 68 -1.19 11.77 6.85
CA PRO A 68 -2.06 10.72 7.34
C PRO A 68 -2.22 10.83 8.86
N ARG A 69 -3.40 10.50 9.35
CA ARG A 69 -3.64 10.37 10.78
C ARG A 69 -3.03 9.07 11.28
N LEU A 70 -1.93 9.19 11.99
CA LEU A 70 -1.19 8.07 12.54
C LEU A 70 -1.39 7.98 14.05
N ALA A 71 -1.89 6.85 14.51
CA ALA A 71 -1.69 6.47 15.89
C ALA A 71 -0.25 5.95 16.03
N ALA A 72 0.70 6.82 16.33
CA ALA A 72 2.14 6.52 16.36
C ALA A 72 2.45 5.24 17.16
N SER A 73 1.86 5.09 18.35
CA SER A 73 2.00 3.89 19.17
C SER A 73 1.47 2.61 18.50
N HIS A 74 0.52 2.71 17.59
CA HIS A 74 0.03 1.56 16.81
C HIS A 74 0.98 1.20 15.67
N VAL A 75 1.57 2.21 15.01
CA VAL A 75 2.57 1.99 13.95
C VAL A 75 3.82 1.35 14.55
N GLU A 76 4.33 1.91 15.64
CA GLU A 76 5.51 1.40 16.34
C GLU A 76 5.30 -0.03 16.87
N ALA A 77 4.10 -0.35 17.34
CA ALA A 77 3.72 -1.70 17.76
C ALA A 77 3.35 -2.62 16.58
N GLY A 78 3.35 -2.13 15.33
CA GLY A 78 2.97 -2.90 14.15
C GLY A 78 1.47 -3.26 14.04
N ARG A 79 0.62 -2.72 14.91
CA ARG A 79 -0.80 -3.14 14.99
C ARG A 79 -1.67 -2.70 13.82
N ASN A 80 -1.32 -1.61 13.17
CA ASN A 80 -2.01 -1.08 11.99
C ASN A 80 -1.15 -1.13 10.73
N VAL A 81 -0.04 -1.87 10.77
CA VAL A 81 0.87 -2.06 9.65
C VAL A 81 0.57 -3.40 8.98
N VAL A 82 0.27 -3.35 7.70
CA VAL A 82 0.19 -4.52 6.82
C VAL A 82 1.52 -4.64 6.09
N LYS A 83 2.24 -5.72 6.37
CA LYS A 83 3.50 -6.05 5.75
C LYS A 83 3.30 -7.19 4.77
N THR A 84 3.82 -7.06 3.56
CA THR A 84 3.78 -8.14 2.59
C THR A 84 4.95 -9.10 2.76
N ASP A 85 4.71 -10.35 2.45
CA ASP A 85 5.72 -11.41 2.37
C ASP A 85 6.07 -11.61 0.89
N ALA A 86 7.33 -11.38 0.52
CA ALA A 86 7.80 -11.44 -0.85
C ALA A 86 7.69 -12.85 -1.46
N ASP A 87 7.74 -13.88 -0.61
CA ASP A 87 7.68 -15.29 -1.04
C ASP A 87 6.25 -15.80 -1.25
N ARG A 88 5.26 -15.06 -0.73
CA ARG A 88 3.85 -15.43 -0.87
C ARG A 88 3.23 -14.75 -2.06
N VAL A 89 3.03 -15.50 -3.13
CA VAL A 89 2.43 -15.03 -4.37
C VAL A 89 1.12 -15.76 -4.58
N PHE A 90 0.04 -15.01 -4.81
CA PHE A 90 -1.29 -15.55 -5.09
C PHE A 90 -1.35 -16.17 -6.50
N ALA A 91 -0.79 -15.47 -7.50
CA ALA A 91 -0.71 -15.97 -8.87
C ALA A 91 0.54 -15.44 -9.56
N LYS A 92 1.00 -16.16 -10.58
CA LYS A 92 2.10 -15.74 -11.47
C LYS A 92 1.56 -15.66 -12.89
N THR A 93 1.89 -14.58 -13.59
CA THR A 93 1.69 -14.44 -15.02
C THR A 93 3.04 -14.34 -15.72
N ALA A 94 3.08 -14.23 -17.03
CA ALA A 94 4.34 -14.07 -17.78
C ALA A 94 5.09 -12.78 -17.40
N ASP A 95 4.34 -11.74 -17.03
CA ASP A 95 4.86 -10.38 -16.81
C ASP A 95 4.64 -9.85 -15.40
N SER A 96 4.01 -10.62 -14.52
CA SER A 96 3.75 -10.16 -13.16
C SER A 96 3.65 -11.29 -12.13
N ARG A 97 3.90 -10.91 -10.88
CA ARG A 97 3.52 -11.66 -9.68
C ARG A 97 2.36 -10.94 -9.03
N VAL A 98 1.31 -11.66 -8.77
CA VAL A 98 0.08 -11.13 -8.18
C VAL A 98 0.07 -11.43 -6.69
N VAL A 99 -0.16 -10.41 -5.88
CA VAL A 99 -0.30 -10.51 -4.42
C VAL A 99 -1.73 -10.18 -4.04
N LEU A 100 -2.32 -10.99 -3.19
CA LEU A 100 -3.64 -10.79 -2.61
C LEU A 100 -3.56 -10.84 -1.10
N LEU A 101 -4.10 -9.82 -0.44
CA LEU A 101 -4.15 -9.69 1.01
C LEU A 101 -5.60 -9.54 1.46
N ALA A 102 -5.99 -10.28 2.50
CA ALA A 102 -7.17 -9.94 3.30
C ALA A 102 -6.72 -9.01 4.44
N VAL A 103 -7.42 -7.89 4.61
CA VAL A 103 -7.07 -6.85 5.58
C VAL A 103 -8.33 -6.31 6.26
N PRO A 104 -8.24 -5.71 7.45
CA PRO A 104 -9.34 -4.96 8.04
C PRO A 104 -9.78 -3.83 7.09
N PRO A 105 -11.09 -3.54 6.94
CA PRO A 105 -11.54 -2.38 6.18
C PRO A 105 -11.02 -1.06 6.74
N GLY A 106 -10.78 -0.07 5.88
CA GLY A 106 -10.33 1.27 6.28
C GLY A 106 -9.53 1.99 5.21
N SER A 107 -9.07 3.18 5.54
CA SER A 107 -8.16 3.95 4.70
C SER A 107 -6.72 3.52 4.95
N TYR A 108 -5.99 3.30 3.88
CA TYR A 108 -4.60 2.86 3.89
C TYR A 108 -3.74 3.80 3.07
N PHE A 109 -2.48 3.91 3.43
CA PHE A 109 -1.46 4.51 2.57
C PHE A 109 -0.24 3.60 2.43
N LEU A 110 0.44 3.71 1.30
CA LEU A 110 1.69 3.01 1.04
C LEU A 110 2.81 3.75 1.79
N ALA A 111 3.28 3.18 2.89
CA ALA A 111 4.16 3.88 3.83
C ALA A 111 5.63 3.65 3.59
N ALA A 112 6.00 2.44 3.17
CA ALA A 112 7.39 2.07 2.98
C ALA A 112 7.52 0.88 2.03
N ALA A 113 8.72 0.71 1.51
CA ALA A 113 9.16 -0.52 0.88
C ALA A 113 10.53 -0.91 1.45
N GLY A 114 10.80 -2.20 1.51
CA GLY A 114 12.04 -2.71 2.06
C GLY A 114 12.50 -3.98 1.37
N TYR A 115 13.73 -4.33 1.65
CA TYR A 115 14.35 -5.53 1.15
C TYR A 115 14.41 -6.53 2.31
N GLU A 116 13.67 -7.61 2.22
CA GLU A 116 13.43 -8.49 3.36
C GLU A 116 14.70 -9.11 3.94
N GLN A 117 15.65 -9.47 3.09
CA GLN A 117 16.90 -10.10 3.53
C GLN A 117 17.90 -9.13 4.16
N LEU A 118 17.83 -7.87 3.81
CA LEU A 118 18.69 -6.84 4.39
C LEU A 118 17.83 -5.85 5.16
N LYS A 119 17.51 -6.15 6.40
CA LYS A 119 16.63 -5.35 7.27
C LYS A 119 16.97 -3.85 7.34
N ALA A 120 18.22 -3.51 7.00
CA ALA A 120 18.69 -2.13 6.92
C ALA A 120 18.36 -1.45 5.58
N VAL A 121 17.99 -2.22 4.55
CA VAL A 121 17.67 -1.68 3.23
C VAL A 121 16.18 -1.47 3.12
N GLY A 122 15.78 -0.23 3.06
CA GLY A 122 14.38 0.13 2.95
C GLY A 122 14.19 1.63 2.86
N THR A 123 13.02 2.00 2.42
CA THR A 123 12.65 3.39 2.18
C THR A 123 11.32 3.69 2.85
N CYS A 124 11.29 4.71 3.70
CA CYS A 124 10.05 5.35 4.14
C CYS A 124 9.62 6.35 3.07
N LEU A 125 8.40 6.25 2.60
CA LEU A 125 7.81 7.22 1.67
C LEU A 125 7.30 8.48 2.41
N CYS A 126 8.03 8.88 3.42
CA CYS A 126 7.67 9.91 4.40
C CYS A 126 7.59 11.32 3.82
N MET A 127 8.16 11.55 2.63
CA MET A 127 8.14 12.86 1.98
C MET A 127 6.99 13.02 0.98
N GLY A 128 6.16 12.00 0.85
CA GLY A 128 4.98 11.97 -0.01
C GLY A 128 4.69 10.60 -0.57
N THR A 129 3.43 10.22 -0.59
CA THR A 129 2.94 8.94 -1.07
C THR A 129 1.47 9.02 -1.49
N VAL A 130 0.81 7.88 -1.63
CA VAL A 130 -0.62 7.77 -1.96
C VAL A 130 -1.38 7.00 -0.89
N ARG A 131 -2.66 7.37 -0.72
CA ARG A 131 -3.64 6.64 0.09
C ARG A 131 -4.80 6.16 -0.77
N PHE A 132 -5.54 5.21 -0.25
CA PHE A 132 -6.73 4.61 -0.86
C PHE A 132 -7.62 3.99 0.21
N ASP A 133 -8.89 3.76 -0.12
CA ASP A 133 -9.84 3.08 0.75
C ASP A 133 -9.97 1.60 0.39
N ALA A 134 -9.91 0.75 1.41
CA ALA A 134 -10.18 -0.67 1.32
C ALA A 134 -11.55 -0.96 1.95
N ARG A 135 -12.55 -1.26 1.11
CA ARG A 135 -13.94 -1.46 1.53
C ARG A 135 -14.26 -2.93 1.82
N PRO A 136 -15.13 -3.22 2.79
CA PRO A 136 -15.51 -4.58 3.12
C PRO A 136 -16.23 -5.25 1.93
N GLY A 137 -15.95 -6.54 1.70
CA GLY A 137 -16.51 -7.33 0.59
C GLY A 137 -15.96 -6.96 -0.80
N VAL A 138 -14.94 -6.11 -0.87
CA VAL A 138 -14.41 -5.58 -2.14
C VAL A 138 -12.91 -5.86 -2.24
N VAL A 139 -12.47 -6.24 -3.42
CA VAL A 139 -11.06 -6.32 -3.79
C VAL A 139 -10.64 -4.97 -4.39
N THR A 140 -9.79 -4.23 -3.68
CA THR A 140 -9.20 -2.98 -4.17
C THR A 140 -7.94 -3.30 -4.96
N ASP A 141 -7.97 -3.04 -6.27
CA ASP A 141 -6.83 -3.28 -7.18
C ASP A 141 -5.90 -2.07 -7.17
N LEU A 142 -4.74 -2.24 -6.55
CA LEU A 142 -3.70 -1.21 -6.44
C LEU A 142 -2.85 -1.07 -7.72
N GLY A 143 -3.07 -1.90 -8.74
CA GLY A 143 -2.26 -1.89 -9.94
C GLY A 143 -0.90 -2.56 -9.75
N TYR A 144 0.15 -1.94 -10.28
CA TYR A 144 1.53 -2.40 -10.11
C TYR A 144 2.22 -1.59 -9.02
N LEU A 145 2.78 -2.27 -8.04
CA LEU A 145 3.74 -1.71 -7.09
C LEU A 145 5.14 -2.08 -7.58
N LEU A 146 5.89 -1.08 -7.95
CA LEU A 146 7.19 -1.20 -8.58
C LEU A 146 8.25 -0.73 -7.59
N ALA A 147 9.30 -1.51 -7.42
CA ALA A 147 10.40 -1.15 -6.54
C ALA A 147 11.74 -1.58 -7.14
N SER A 148 12.76 -0.77 -6.94
CA SER A 148 14.13 -1.05 -7.42
C SER A 148 15.12 -0.42 -6.44
N LEU A 149 16.33 -0.97 -6.36
CA LEU A 149 17.42 -0.23 -5.74
C LEU A 149 17.79 0.94 -6.66
N GLU A 150 17.96 2.13 -6.11
CA GLU A 150 18.18 3.36 -6.90
C GLU A 150 19.43 3.32 -7.78
N ASP A 151 20.46 2.62 -7.33
CA ASP A 151 21.72 2.50 -8.07
C ASP A 151 21.66 1.50 -9.23
N TRP A 152 20.53 0.81 -9.40
CA TRP A 152 20.40 -0.18 -10.46
C TRP A 152 19.72 0.40 -11.68
N LYS A 153 20.33 0.18 -12.84
CA LYS A 153 19.68 0.47 -14.13
C LYS A 153 18.43 -0.40 -14.23
N THR A 154 17.29 0.23 -14.27
CA THR A 154 15.99 -0.43 -14.42
C THR A 154 15.40 -0.17 -15.79
N ALA A 155 14.80 -1.21 -16.38
CA ALA A 155 14.00 -1.10 -17.60
C ALA A 155 12.58 -0.59 -17.34
N ILE A 156 12.22 -0.32 -16.07
CA ILE A 156 10.88 0.17 -15.70
C ILE A 156 10.83 1.68 -15.88
N PRO A 157 10.01 2.20 -16.82
CA PRO A 157 10.01 3.63 -17.16
C PRO A 157 9.69 4.53 -15.97
N GLU A 158 8.80 4.10 -15.08
CA GLU A 158 8.40 4.85 -13.90
C GLU A 158 9.53 5.03 -12.90
N LEU A 159 10.43 4.07 -12.80
CA LEU A 159 11.59 4.10 -11.91
C LEU A 159 12.83 4.71 -12.58
N ALA A 160 12.94 4.59 -13.91
CA ALA A 160 14.07 5.10 -14.67
C ALA A 160 14.08 6.64 -14.82
N ARG A 161 12.91 7.27 -14.68
CA ARG A 161 12.73 8.71 -14.92
C ARG A 161 13.07 9.60 -13.73
N VAL A 162 13.28 9.04 -12.58
CA VAL A 162 13.70 9.82 -11.41
C VAL A 162 15.19 9.94 -11.39
N THR A 163 15.70 10.74 -12.31
CA THR A 163 16.92 11.47 -12.01
C THR A 163 16.62 12.27 -10.75
N ASN A 164 17.21 11.87 -9.64
CA ASN A 164 17.12 12.53 -8.37
C ASN A 164 16.87 14.02 -8.54
N PRO A 165 15.80 14.59 -7.96
CA PRO A 165 15.84 16.01 -7.73
C PRO A 165 17.14 16.25 -6.96
N PRO A 166 17.89 17.32 -7.25
CA PRO A 166 19.10 17.64 -6.51
C PRO A 166 18.70 17.97 -5.07
N THR A 167 18.40 16.95 -4.30
CA THR A 167 18.13 17.10 -2.88
C THR A 167 19.49 17.10 -2.19
N LYS A 168 19.64 17.94 -1.18
CA LYS A 168 20.73 17.93 -0.21
C LYS A 168 21.01 16.54 0.38
N TYR A 169 20.09 15.64 0.22
CA TYR A 169 20.12 14.26 0.62
C TYR A 169 20.31 13.40 -0.62
N ARG A 170 21.56 13.36 -1.11
CA ARG A 170 21.98 12.33 -2.04
C ARG A 170 21.59 11.00 -1.39
N THR A 171 20.81 10.25 -2.09
CA THR A 171 20.40 8.92 -1.73
C THR A 171 21.64 8.13 -1.33
N ALA A 172 21.62 7.64 -0.11
CA ALA A 172 22.65 6.68 0.28
C ALA A 172 22.54 5.46 -0.65
N PRO A 173 23.66 4.86 -1.05
CA PRO A 173 23.62 3.59 -1.76
C PRO A 173 22.71 2.65 -0.96
N MET A 174 21.78 1.94 -1.63
CA MET A 174 20.79 1.02 -1.03
C MET A 174 19.41 1.65 -0.69
N MET A 175 19.07 2.81 -1.19
CA MET A 175 17.67 3.27 -1.17
C MET A 175 16.83 2.49 -2.17
N VAL A 176 15.59 2.27 -1.78
CA VAL A 176 14.59 1.64 -2.63
C VAL A 176 13.74 2.73 -3.26
N ALA A 177 13.83 2.85 -4.58
CA ALA A 177 12.91 3.66 -5.38
C ALA A 177 11.58 2.92 -5.51
N VAL A 178 10.46 3.62 -5.34
CA VAL A 178 9.11 3.04 -5.38
C VAL A 178 8.23 3.85 -6.32
N ALA A 179 7.49 3.15 -7.17
CA ALA A 179 6.48 3.74 -8.04
C ALA A 179 5.19 2.93 -8.03
N VAL A 180 4.10 3.58 -8.38
CA VAL A 180 2.79 2.96 -8.58
C VAL A 180 2.37 3.18 -10.03
N ARG A 181 1.98 2.10 -10.70
CA ARG A 181 1.28 2.16 -12.00
C ARG A 181 -0.15 1.70 -11.78
N PRO A 182 -1.14 2.60 -11.79
CA PRO A 182 -2.54 2.22 -11.68
C PRO A 182 -2.93 1.16 -12.72
N VAL A 183 -3.89 0.33 -12.40
CA VAL A 183 -4.41 -0.67 -13.33
C VAL A 183 -5.16 0.02 -14.48
N ALA A 184 -4.94 -0.47 -15.69
CA ALA A 184 -5.70 0.01 -16.86
C ALA A 184 -7.16 -0.45 -16.78
N ALA A 185 -8.07 0.39 -17.28
CA ALA A 185 -9.46 0.01 -17.40
C ALA A 185 -9.61 -1.26 -18.27
N GLY A 186 -10.47 -2.18 -17.83
CA GLY A 186 -10.69 -3.44 -18.55
C GLY A 186 -9.61 -4.53 -18.31
N THR A 187 -8.65 -4.30 -17.42
CA THR A 187 -7.70 -5.36 -17.04
C THR A 187 -8.45 -6.56 -16.47
N PRO A 188 -8.27 -7.77 -17.03
CA PRO A 188 -8.97 -8.94 -16.55
C PRO A 188 -8.57 -9.30 -15.11
N PRO A 189 -9.51 -9.86 -14.33
CA PRO A 189 -9.20 -10.32 -12.98
C PRO A 189 -8.17 -11.46 -13.03
N PRO A 190 -7.30 -11.55 -12.01
CA PRO A 190 -6.41 -12.70 -11.90
C PRO A 190 -7.18 -14.02 -11.75
N PRO A 191 -6.60 -15.14 -12.16
CA PRO A 191 -7.16 -16.43 -11.87
C PRO A 191 -7.47 -16.60 -10.37
N GLY A 192 -8.60 -17.23 -10.05
CA GLY A 192 -9.05 -17.41 -8.65
C GLY A 192 -9.88 -16.25 -8.07
N LEU A 193 -10.04 -15.13 -8.79
CA LEU A 193 -10.91 -14.02 -8.40
C LEU A 193 -12.11 -13.82 -9.36
N ALA A 194 -12.44 -14.83 -10.14
CA ALA A 194 -13.62 -14.79 -11.00
C ALA A 194 -14.89 -14.57 -10.16
N GLY A 195 -15.71 -13.58 -10.53
CA GLY A 195 -16.93 -13.21 -9.77
C GLY A 195 -16.70 -12.32 -8.54
N ALA A 196 -15.47 -12.06 -8.12
CA ALA A 196 -15.19 -11.08 -7.09
C ALA A 196 -15.46 -9.65 -7.59
N LYS A 197 -16.00 -8.80 -6.71
CA LYS A 197 -16.12 -7.37 -6.99
C LYS A 197 -14.74 -6.72 -6.87
N ILE A 198 -14.09 -6.48 -8.01
CA ILE A 198 -12.78 -5.82 -8.08
C ILE A 198 -12.98 -4.38 -8.51
N VAL A 199 -12.37 -3.44 -7.80
CA VAL A 199 -12.40 -2.02 -8.13
C VAL A 199 -10.97 -1.45 -8.14
N PRO A 200 -10.61 -0.61 -9.10
CA PRO A 200 -9.34 0.12 -9.04
C PRO A 200 -9.24 0.97 -7.78
N ALA A 201 -8.04 1.08 -7.22
CA ALA A 201 -7.80 1.98 -6.11
C ALA A 201 -8.04 3.44 -6.54
N ASP A 202 -8.89 4.15 -5.80
CA ASP A 202 -9.01 5.59 -5.94
C ASP A 202 -7.90 6.27 -5.13
N TYR A 203 -6.76 6.40 -5.76
CA TYR A 203 -5.60 7.00 -5.14
C TYR A 203 -5.76 8.51 -4.93
N ARG A 204 -5.31 8.99 -3.76
CA ARG A 204 -5.16 10.40 -3.40
C ARG A 204 -3.75 10.62 -2.86
N ALA A 205 -3.20 11.79 -3.10
CA ALA A 205 -1.88 12.12 -2.59
C ALA A 205 -1.87 12.28 -1.07
N VAL A 206 -0.75 11.93 -0.45
CA VAL A 206 -0.48 12.03 0.99
C VAL A 206 0.75 12.90 1.22
N GLY A 207 0.63 13.87 2.10
CA GLY A 207 1.72 14.75 2.51
C GLY A 207 2.75 14.06 3.42
N LYS A 208 3.67 14.86 3.96
CA LYS A 208 4.76 14.38 4.80
C LYS A 208 4.24 13.77 6.12
N PHE A 209 4.87 12.70 6.57
CA PHE A 209 4.57 12.05 7.85
C PHE A 209 5.86 11.54 8.54
N PRO A 210 5.84 11.27 9.86
CA PRO A 210 7.00 10.81 10.60
C PRO A 210 7.54 9.46 10.13
N ASN A 211 8.88 9.29 10.14
CA ASN A 211 9.53 8.02 9.82
C ASN A 211 9.46 7.04 11.00
N HIS A 212 8.36 6.32 11.13
CA HIS A 212 8.19 5.28 12.15
C HIS A 212 8.97 3.98 11.85
N PHE A 213 9.45 3.82 10.62
CA PHE A 213 10.14 2.59 10.20
C PHE A 213 11.64 2.62 10.40
N ARG A 214 12.20 3.79 10.76
CA ARG A 214 13.65 4.02 10.95
C ARG A 214 14.49 3.60 9.73
N THR A 215 13.91 3.71 8.55
CA THR A 215 14.56 3.44 7.25
C THR A 215 14.97 4.76 6.59
N MET A 216 15.57 4.68 5.40
CA MET A 216 15.91 5.87 4.62
C MET A 216 14.64 6.66 4.27
N ILE A 217 14.73 7.99 4.31
CA ILE A 217 13.62 8.88 3.97
C ILE A 217 13.62 9.16 2.49
N SER A 218 12.48 8.90 1.84
CA SER A 218 12.25 9.19 0.43
C SER A 218 10.79 9.58 0.18
N ARG A 219 10.38 9.57 -1.05
CA ARG A 219 9.02 9.79 -1.51
C ARG A 219 8.65 8.79 -2.60
N LEU A 220 7.37 8.56 -2.76
CA LEU A 220 6.85 7.83 -3.91
C LEU A 220 7.13 8.63 -5.19
N HIS A 221 7.43 7.95 -6.29
CA HIS A 221 7.53 8.61 -7.59
C HIS A 221 6.19 9.23 -7.97
N PRO A 222 6.18 10.32 -8.77
CA PRO A 222 4.95 10.92 -9.24
C PRO A 222 4.02 9.88 -9.87
N VAL A 223 2.73 9.98 -9.58
CA VAL A 223 1.69 9.12 -10.14
C VAL A 223 0.80 10.00 -11.03
N PRO A 224 0.83 9.82 -12.35
CA PRO A 224 0.09 10.67 -13.27
C PRO A 224 -1.39 10.80 -12.91
N GLY A 225 -1.89 12.05 -12.85
CA GLY A 225 -3.26 12.36 -12.48
C GLY A 225 -3.61 12.17 -11.00
N VAL A 226 -2.63 11.87 -10.14
CA VAL A 226 -2.87 11.63 -8.70
C VAL A 226 -1.90 12.41 -7.83
N LEU A 227 -0.60 12.16 -7.99
CA LEU A 227 0.45 12.67 -7.13
C LEU A 227 1.53 13.34 -7.96
N ASP A 228 1.84 14.56 -7.62
CA ASP A 228 2.97 15.31 -8.17
C ASP A 228 3.68 16.10 -7.07
N TYR A 229 4.77 16.75 -7.42
CA TYR A 229 5.58 17.52 -6.50
C TYR A 229 5.97 18.87 -7.09
N GLU A 230 5.79 19.90 -6.28
CA GLU A 230 6.39 21.20 -6.54
C GLU A 230 7.48 21.44 -5.47
N ARG A 231 8.74 21.28 -5.85
CA ARG A 231 9.89 21.24 -4.93
C ARG A 231 9.68 20.17 -3.84
N ASP A 232 9.40 20.59 -2.59
CA ASP A 232 9.18 19.72 -1.44
C ASP A 232 7.69 19.61 -1.05
N ARG A 233 6.80 20.23 -1.81
CA ARG A 233 5.36 20.20 -1.57
C ARG A 233 4.73 19.10 -2.36
N VAL A 234 3.95 18.25 -1.68
CA VAL A 234 3.10 17.25 -2.31
C VAL A 234 1.89 17.93 -2.94
N ILE A 235 1.59 17.58 -4.18
CA ILE A 235 0.42 18.04 -4.92
C ILE A 235 -0.52 16.87 -5.10
N ASP A 236 -1.75 17.01 -4.60
CA ASP A 236 -2.86 16.11 -4.97
C ASP A 236 -3.48 16.65 -6.25
N VAL A 237 -3.17 15.98 -7.37
CA VAL A 237 -3.65 16.41 -8.70
C VAL A 237 -5.17 16.31 -8.83
N LYS A 238 -5.82 15.48 -7.98
CA LYS A 238 -7.28 15.34 -7.92
C LYS A 238 -7.95 16.34 -6.96
N ALA A 239 -7.18 17.15 -6.26
CA ALA A 239 -7.77 18.19 -5.42
C ALA A 239 -8.47 19.23 -6.29
N PRO A 240 -9.66 19.73 -5.86
CA PRO A 240 -10.37 20.80 -6.55
C PRO A 240 -9.58 22.12 -6.54
#